data_713d6e30a2784d5c09559d2bd1e0efdb
#
_entry.id   713d6e30a2784d5c09559d2bd1e0efdb
#
_cell.length_a   1.000
_cell.length_b   1.000
_cell.length_c   1.000
_cell.angle_alpha   90.00
_cell.angle_beta   90.00
_cell.angle_gamma   90.00
#
_symmetry.space_group_name_H-M   'P 1'
#
loop_
_entity.id
_entity.type
_entity.pdbx_description
1 polymer ?
#
loop_
_entity_poly.entity_id
_entity_poly.type
_entity_poly.pdbx_seq_one_letter_code
_entity_poly.pdbx_strand_id
1 'polypeptide(L)'
;MMKRFFLTLVTFLLMTISFAYAHDWSKIKIGTEGAYPPWNGMNAAGELEGAEIDLVFDLCARMNAECELVAQDWDGIIPALQNGKYDAIIAGMSITKERMKVINFSQGYANEPASFSVLKSSPLSALGHSGKVNMDVLDATSEGLLASLKSTLNGATVGVQGATTHENFVKQVLGDSVTMKSYDTQENLELDLSVGRIDAALSDQGSMEKFMESDNGKDIVFIGPGLGGGPFGEGVGVGLRKRDTDLLKMFNSAIDAARADGTLAEHFTKWFGKDISM
;
A
#
# COMPACT_ATOMS: atom_id res chain seq x y z
N MET A 1 -21.75 80.40 26.37
CA MET A 1 -20.85 79.94 25.27
C MET A 1 -20.30 78.52 25.62
N MET A 2 -20.91 77.45 25.09
CA MET A 2 -20.48 76.09 25.33
C MET A 2 -19.65 75.61 24.15
N LYS A 3 -18.36 75.33 24.39
CA LYS A 3 -17.50 74.72 23.39
C LYS A 3 -17.67 73.18 23.46
N ARG A 4 -18.21 72.60 22.37
CA ARG A 4 -18.32 71.19 22.14
C ARG A 4 -16.94 70.63 21.72
N PHE A 5 -16.34 69.76 22.54
CA PHE A 5 -15.18 68.98 22.18
C PHE A 5 -15.67 67.70 21.45
N PHE A 6 -15.30 67.60 20.18
CA PHE A 6 -15.45 66.37 19.40
C PHE A 6 -14.24 65.46 19.65
N LEU A 7 -14.48 64.34 20.32
CA LEU A 7 -13.45 63.30 20.54
C LEU A 7 -13.57 62.30 19.41
N THR A 8 -12.67 62.33 18.43
CA THR A 8 -12.59 61.36 17.33
C THR A 8 -11.80 60.14 17.83
N LEU A 9 -12.52 59.02 18.07
CA LEU A 9 -11.94 57.73 18.43
C LEU A 9 -11.46 57.06 17.13
N VAL A 10 -10.16 57.06 16.87
CA VAL A 10 -9.50 56.32 15.80
C VAL A 10 -9.34 54.87 16.26
N THR A 11 -10.22 53.97 15.82
CA THR A 11 -10.10 52.54 16.06
C THR A 11 -9.05 51.96 15.09
N PHE A 12 -7.86 51.71 15.60
CA PHE A 12 -6.79 51.02 14.86
C PHE A 12 -7.16 49.50 14.81
N LEU A 13 -7.68 49.03 13.69
CA LEU A 13 -7.95 47.63 13.42
C LEU A 13 -6.61 46.95 13.14
N LEU A 14 -6.02 46.34 14.17
CA LEU A 14 -4.86 45.46 14.03
C LEU A 14 -5.30 44.21 13.26
N MET A 15 -5.13 44.18 11.94
CA MET A 15 -5.14 42.99 11.13
C MET A 15 -3.92 42.13 11.53
N THR A 16 -4.11 41.17 12.39
CA THR A 16 -3.13 40.09 12.61
C THR A 16 -3.08 39.25 11.35
N ILE A 17 -2.09 39.55 10.50
CA ILE A 17 -1.72 38.67 9.39
C ILE A 17 -1.11 37.42 10.03
N SER A 18 -1.89 36.36 10.16
CA SER A 18 -1.35 35.04 10.49
C SER A 18 -0.51 34.60 9.31
N PHE A 19 0.80 34.77 9.39
CA PHE A 19 1.72 34.05 8.51
C PHE A 19 1.56 32.56 8.86
N ALA A 20 0.84 31.82 8.02
CA ALA A 20 0.95 30.38 8.01
C ALA A 20 2.41 30.07 7.62
N TYR A 21 3.24 29.74 8.60
CA TYR A 21 4.56 29.21 8.33
C TYR A 21 4.33 27.89 7.57
N ALA A 22 4.59 27.88 6.28
CA ALA A 22 4.71 26.65 5.53
C ALA A 22 5.80 25.82 6.20
N HIS A 23 5.53 24.53 6.46
CA HIS A 23 6.54 23.65 7.00
C HIS A 23 7.70 23.55 6.01
N ASP A 24 8.95 23.56 6.50
CA ASP A 24 10.11 23.34 5.65
C ASP A 24 10.28 21.83 5.38
N TRP A 25 9.93 21.43 4.16
CA TRP A 25 10.06 20.05 3.69
C TRP A 25 11.37 19.79 2.93
N SER A 26 12.43 20.54 3.24
CA SER A 26 13.78 20.27 2.70
C SER A 26 14.36 18.94 3.19
N LYS A 27 13.86 18.43 4.33
CA LYS A 27 14.17 17.09 4.88
C LYS A 27 12.88 16.36 5.20
N ILE A 28 12.76 15.14 4.69
CA ILE A 28 11.56 14.30 4.83
C ILE A 28 11.97 12.91 5.31
N LYS A 29 11.31 12.41 6.35
CA LYS A 29 11.45 11.02 6.78
C LYS A 29 10.35 10.17 6.18
N ILE A 30 10.72 9.06 5.57
CA ILE A 30 9.80 8.14 4.90
C ILE A 30 9.80 6.80 5.65
N GLY A 31 8.64 6.42 6.19
CA GLY A 31 8.42 5.10 6.76
C GLY A 31 8.18 4.06 5.66
N THR A 32 8.87 2.92 5.74
CA THR A 32 8.66 1.76 4.87
C THR A 32 8.75 0.49 5.70
N GLU A 33 8.17 -0.62 5.21
CA GLU A 33 8.22 -1.88 5.97
C GLU A 33 9.59 -2.54 5.88
N GLY A 34 10.14 -2.67 4.66
CA GLY A 34 11.39 -3.36 4.41
C GLY A 34 11.29 -4.89 4.45
N ALA A 35 10.06 -5.44 4.39
CA ALA A 35 9.78 -6.88 4.46
C ALA A 35 8.76 -7.33 3.38
N TYR A 36 8.59 -6.57 2.32
CA TYR A 36 7.62 -6.82 1.25
C TYR A 36 8.23 -6.69 -0.16
N PRO A 37 9.21 -7.56 -0.53
CA PRO A 37 9.78 -7.53 -1.87
C PRO A 37 8.74 -7.92 -2.93
N PRO A 38 8.82 -7.40 -4.18
CA PRO A 38 9.80 -6.46 -4.69
C PRO A 38 9.46 -4.97 -4.47
N TRP A 39 8.40 -4.66 -3.70
CA TRP A 39 8.02 -3.29 -3.33
C TRP A 39 9.11 -2.62 -2.50
N ASN A 40 9.39 -3.19 -1.34
CA ASN A 40 10.40 -2.75 -0.40
C ASN A 40 10.89 -3.96 0.42
N GLY A 41 12.18 -4.16 0.51
CA GLY A 41 12.80 -5.29 1.18
C GLY A 41 14.16 -4.93 1.73
N MET A 42 14.83 -5.91 2.32
CA MET A 42 16.23 -5.80 2.74
C MET A 42 17.10 -6.66 1.84
N ASN A 43 18.21 -6.11 1.37
CA ASN A 43 19.24 -6.87 0.68
C ASN A 43 20.09 -7.69 1.67
N ALA A 44 21.01 -8.51 1.15
CA ALA A 44 21.89 -9.34 1.98
C ALA A 44 22.84 -8.54 2.90
N ALA A 45 23.04 -7.25 2.63
CA ALA A 45 23.83 -6.34 3.48
C ALA A 45 22.97 -5.67 4.58
N GLY A 46 21.66 -5.92 4.60
CA GLY A 46 20.71 -5.29 5.52
C GLY A 46 20.32 -3.87 5.12
N GLU A 47 20.47 -3.51 3.85
CA GLU A 47 20.08 -2.21 3.31
C GLU A 47 18.72 -2.33 2.63
N LEU A 48 17.90 -1.28 2.72
CA LEU A 48 16.61 -1.22 2.06
C LEU A 48 16.77 -1.18 0.53
N GLU A 49 16.02 -2.01 -0.17
CA GLU A 49 15.94 -2.07 -1.63
C GLU A 49 14.51 -2.34 -2.10
N GLY A 50 14.22 -2.11 -3.38
CA GLY A 50 12.92 -2.39 -3.99
C GLY A 50 12.42 -1.24 -4.86
N ALA A 51 11.30 -1.47 -5.55
CA ALA A 51 10.70 -0.49 -6.45
C ALA A 51 10.36 0.82 -5.74
N GLU A 52 9.84 0.73 -4.53
CA GLU A 52 9.47 1.90 -3.74
C GLU A 52 10.67 2.63 -3.16
N ILE A 53 11.77 1.93 -2.92
CA ILE A 53 13.02 2.56 -2.46
C ILE A 53 13.61 3.42 -3.58
N ASP A 54 13.67 2.89 -4.81
CA ASP A 54 14.07 3.67 -5.99
C ASP A 54 13.12 4.87 -6.21
N LEU A 55 11.80 4.64 -6.10
CA LEU A 55 10.77 5.67 -6.23
C LEU A 55 10.92 6.78 -5.17
N VAL A 56 11.20 6.45 -3.91
CA VAL A 56 11.41 7.45 -2.85
C VAL A 56 12.50 8.43 -3.24
N PHE A 57 13.66 7.94 -3.67
CA PHE A 57 14.78 8.82 -4.04
C PHE A 57 14.47 9.67 -5.27
N ASP A 58 13.77 9.13 -6.26
CA ASP A 58 13.33 9.89 -7.43
C ASP A 58 12.33 11.01 -7.04
N LEU A 59 11.28 10.67 -6.28
CA LEU A 59 10.29 11.65 -5.84
C LEU A 59 10.93 12.75 -4.99
N CYS A 60 11.84 12.39 -4.08
CA CYS A 60 12.53 13.35 -3.22
C CYS A 60 13.44 14.30 -4.02
N ALA A 61 14.15 13.78 -5.03
CA ALA A 61 14.93 14.61 -5.95
C ALA A 61 14.03 15.61 -6.71
N ARG A 62 12.86 15.18 -7.19
CA ARG A 62 11.88 16.06 -7.87
C ARG A 62 11.31 17.13 -6.92
N MET A 63 11.16 16.82 -5.64
CA MET A 63 10.71 17.75 -4.61
C MET A 63 11.83 18.67 -4.10
N ASN A 64 13.09 18.49 -4.55
CA ASN A 64 14.28 19.16 -4.04
C ASN A 64 14.40 18.98 -2.50
N ALA A 65 14.16 17.77 -2.01
CA ALA A 65 14.21 17.37 -0.61
C ALA A 65 15.24 16.27 -0.37
N GLU A 66 15.86 16.28 0.81
CA GLU A 66 16.67 15.18 1.33
C GLU A 66 15.76 14.18 2.06
N CYS A 67 15.74 12.92 1.65
CA CYS A 67 14.90 11.91 2.26
C CYS A 67 15.70 10.88 3.06
N GLU A 68 15.20 10.57 4.26
CA GLU A 68 15.69 9.53 5.15
C GLU A 68 14.66 8.41 5.21
N LEU A 69 15.08 7.16 4.94
CA LEU A 69 14.23 5.97 5.07
C LEU A 69 14.25 5.47 6.51
N VAL A 70 13.08 5.12 7.03
CA VAL A 70 12.88 4.57 8.37
C VAL A 70 12.13 3.24 8.26
N ALA A 71 12.80 2.14 8.55
CA ALA A 71 12.15 0.84 8.61
C ALA A 71 11.20 0.77 9.82
N GLN A 72 10.01 0.22 9.59
CA GLN A 72 8.94 0.14 10.57
C GLN A 72 8.04 -1.06 10.28
N ASP A 73 7.85 -1.94 11.26
CA ASP A 73 6.94 -3.07 11.16
C ASP A 73 5.54 -2.60 10.72
N TRP A 74 4.92 -3.38 9.84
CA TRP A 74 3.64 -3.03 9.20
C TRP A 74 2.54 -2.66 10.19
N ASP A 75 2.33 -3.44 11.24
CA ASP A 75 1.25 -3.22 12.23
C ASP A 75 1.31 -1.85 12.91
N GLY A 76 2.52 -1.31 13.06
CA GLY A 76 2.77 -0.02 13.70
C GLY A 76 2.88 1.16 12.74
N ILE A 77 2.81 0.96 11.42
CA ILE A 77 3.23 1.96 10.44
C ILE A 77 2.34 3.22 10.43
N ILE A 78 1.01 3.09 10.47
CA ILE A 78 0.09 4.24 10.54
C ILE A 78 0.17 4.96 11.90
N PRO A 79 0.09 4.27 13.05
CA PRO A 79 0.31 4.91 14.35
C PRO A 79 1.63 5.66 14.47
N ALA A 80 2.73 5.13 13.94
CA ALA A 80 4.03 5.79 13.96
C ALA A 80 4.07 7.08 13.12
N LEU A 81 3.42 7.10 11.93
CA LEU A 81 3.19 8.31 11.14
C LEU A 81 2.42 9.37 11.94
N GLN A 82 1.32 8.98 12.57
CA GLN A 82 0.48 9.89 13.35
C GLN A 82 1.23 10.49 14.53
N ASN A 83 2.12 9.72 15.15
CA ASN A 83 2.98 10.14 16.27
C ASN A 83 4.23 10.92 15.81
N GLY A 84 4.44 11.10 14.49
CA GLY A 84 5.53 11.91 13.95
C GLY A 84 6.90 11.21 13.94
N LYS A 85 6.95 9.87 13.94
CA LYS A 85 8.21 9.12 13.79
C LYS A 85 8.84 9.39 12.41
N TYR A 86 8.00 9.58 11.41
CA TYR A 86 8.33 9.98 10.04
C TYR A 86 7.20 10.85 9.46
N ASP A 87 7.37 11.35 8.24
CA ASP A 87 6.50 12.35 7.63
C ASP A 87 5.56 11.77 6.57
N ALA A 88 5.97 10.68 5.91
CA ALA A 88 5.17 9.97 4.95
C ALA A 88 5.42 8.46 5.04
N ILE A 89 4.50 7.66 4.48
CA ILE A 89 4.62 6.19 4.34
C ILE A 89 4.67 5.87 2.85
N ILE A 90 5.68 5.08 2.44
CA ILE A 90 5.75 4.43 1.13
C ILE A 90 6.10 2.96 1.40
N ALA A 91 5.10 2.08 1.35
CA ALA A 91 5.21 0.69 1.82
C ALA A 91 4.11 -0.22 1.23
N GLY A 92 3.87 -0.21 -0.08
CA GLY A 92 2.81 -0.99 -0.71
C GLY A 92 1.41 -0.67 -0.17
N MET A 93 1.22 0.54 0.37
CA MET A 93 0.03 0.85 1.14
C MET A 93 -1.17 1.19 0.26
N SER A 94 -2.13 0.27 0.16
CA SER A 94 -3.38 0.47 -0.59
C SER A 94 -4.18 1.66 -0.06
N ILE A 95 -4.68 2.48 -0.97
CA ILE A 95 -5.60 3.59 -0.71
C ILE A 95 -6.98 3.00 -0.40
N THR A 96 -7.39 2.99 0.86
CA THR A 96 -8.70 2.48 1.28
C THR A 96 -9.51 3.52 2.04
N LYS A 97 -10.83 3.41 1.97
CA LYS A 97 -11.75 4.31 2.69
C LYS A 97 -11.51 4.27 4.21
N GLU A 98 -11.13 3.10 4.76
CA GLU A 98 -10.82 2.95 6.19
C GLU A 98 -9.55 3.73 6.57
N ARG A 99 -8.46 3.53 5.82
CA ARG A 99 -7.21 4.25 6.04
C ARG A 99 -7.37 5.75 5.84
N MET A 100 -8.17 6.16 4.83
CA MET A 100 -8.50 7.57 4.59
C MET A 100 -9.28 8.25 5.73
N LYS A 101 -9.87 7.53 6.68
CA LYS A 101 -10.45 8.16 7.88
C LYS A 101 -9.38 8.78 8.80
N VAL A 102 -8.19 8.20 8.84
CA VAL A 102 -7.15 8.55 9.81
C VAL A 102 -5.90 9.20 9.21
N ILE A 103 -5.59 8.94 7.93
CA ILE A 103 -4.49 9.56 7.17
C ILE A 103 -5.00 10.09 5.83
N ASN A 104 -4.19 10.91 5.14
CA ASN A 104 -4.39 11.25 3.74
C ASN A 104 -3.54 10.35 2.86
N PHE A 105 -3.88 10.29 1.58
CA PHE A 105 -3.09 9.63 0.55
C PHE A 105 -2.79 10.59 -0.60
N SER A 106 -1.64 10.40 -1.24
CA SER A 106 -1.39 10.94 -2.58
C SER A 106 -2.35 10.29 -3.59
N GLN A 107 -2.33 10.75 -4.82
CA GLN A 107 -2.82 9.95 -5.94
C GLN A 107 -2.11 8.60 -5.98
N GLY A 108 -2.76 7.58 -6.56
CA GLY A 108 -2.15 6.27 -6.74
C GLY A 108 -0.94 6.34 -7.66
N TYR A 109 0.11 5.60 -7.33
CA TYR A 109 1.31 5.48 -8.17
C TYR A 109 1.44 4.08 -8.79
N ALA A 110 0.83 3.05 -8.19
CA ALA A 110 0.84 1.69 -8.72
C ALA A 110 -0.44 0.94 -8.34
N ASN A 111 -0.76 -0.11 -9.11
CA ASN A 111 -1.85 -1.02 -8.80
C ASN A 111 -1.51 -2.43 -9.25
N GLU A 112 -1.75 -3.39 -8.38
CA GLU A 112 -1.50 -4.79 -8.64
C GLU A 112 -2.65 -5.65 -8.11
N PRO A 113 -3.06 -6.72 -8.81
CA PRO A 113 -4.07 -7.63 -8.31
C PRO A 113 -3.53 -8.49 -7.16
N ALA A 114 -4.39 -8.78 -6.19
CA ALA A 114 -4.16 -9.85 -5.22
C ALA A 114 -4.59 -11.21 -5.81
N SER A 115 -3.92 -12.30 -5.41
CA SER A 115 -4.30 -13.65 -5.80
C SER A 115 -4.05 -14.66 -4.69
N PHE A 116 -4.84 -15.73 -4.72
CA PHE A 116 -4.57 -16.88 -3.89
C PHE A 116 -3.47 -17.73 -4.51
N SER A 117 -2.58 -18.24 -3.67
CA SER A 117 -1.51 -19.16 -4.03
C SER A 117 -1.55 -20.40 -3.16
N VAL A 118 -1.16 -21.54 -3.74
CA VAL A 118 -1.17 -22.87 -3.11
C VAL A 118 0.05 -23.66 -3.56
N LEU A 119 0.39 -24.74 -2.86
CA LEU A 119 1.36 -25.70 -3.37
C LEU A 119 0.81 -26.39 -4.63
N LYS A 120 1.67 -26.64 -5.63
CA LYS A 120 1.33 -27.43 -6.85
C LYS A 120 0.75 -28.80 -6.53
N SER A 121 1.23 -29.43 -5.45
CA SER A 121 0.79 -30.72 -4.97
C SER A 121 -0.57 -30.69 -4.26
N SER A 122 -1.07 -29.51 -3.89
CA SER A 122 -2.37 -29.35 -3.23
C SER A 122 -3.52 -29.67 -4.17
N PRO A 123 -4.57 -30.37 -3.72
CA PRO A 123 -5.80 -30.55 -4.50
C PRO A 123 -6.44 -29.22 -4.94
N LEU A 124 -6.23 -28.13 -4.19
CA LEU A 124 -6.75 -26.80 -4.50
C LEU A 124 -6.18 -26.25 -5.82
N SER A 125 -4.98 -26.73 -6.24
CA SER A 125 -4.34 -26.33 -7.50
C SER A 125 -5.17 -26.67 -8.74
N ALA A 126 -6.09 -27.61 -8.65
CA ALA A 126 -7.01 -28.01 -9.74
C ALA A 126 -7.92 -26.86 -10.20
N LEU A 127 -8.16 -25.84 -9.37
CA LEU A 127 -8.92 -24.64 -9.78
C LEU A 127 -8.22 -23.87 -10.91
N GLY A 128 -6.89 -23.91 -10.95
CA GLY A 128 -6.08 -23.11 -11.87
C GLY A 128 -6.21 -21.61 -11.61
N HIS A 129 -5.42 -20.81 -12.35
CA HIS A 129 -5.44 -19.34 -12.25
C HIS A 129 -5.98 -18.74 -13.54
N SER A 130 -7.12 -18.03 -13.46
CA SER A 130 -7.71 -17.38 -14.63
C SER A 130 -8.72 -16.30 -14.25
N GLY A 131 -8.83 -15.31 -15.13
CA GLY A 131 -9.79 -14.23 -14.99
C GLY A 131 -9.35 -13.15 -14.01
N LYS A 132 -10.14 -12.08 -13.98
CA LYS A 132 -9.97 -10.94 -13.05
C LYS A 132 -11.34 -10.58 -12.47
N VAL A 133 -11.36 -10.20 -11.21
CA VAL A 133 -12.56 -9.72 -10.51
C VAL A 133 -12.28 -8.35 -9.94
N ASN A 134 -13.06 -7.37 -10.39
CA ASN A 134 -13.12 -6.07 -9.73
C ASN A 134 -14.28 -6.10 -8.71
N MET A 135 -13.93 -6.03 -7.42
CA MET A 135 -14.89 -6.11 -6.32
C MET A 135 -15.81 -4.88 -6.22
N ASP A 136 -15.52 -3.77 -6.94
CA ASP A 136 -16.41 -2.61 -7.02
C ASP A 136 -17.53 -2.80 -8.04
N VAL A 137 -17.33 -3.69 -9.03
CA VAL A 137 -18.30 -3.93 -10.12
C VAL A 137 -18.35 -5.44 -10.40
N LEU A 138 -19.28 -6.13 -9.76
CA LEU A 138 -19.49 -7.56 -9.99
C LEU A 138 -20.55 -7.76 -11.08
N ASP A 139 -20.17 -8.53 -12.11
CA ASP A 139 -21.04 -9.09 -13.11
C ASP A 139 -21.21 -10.61 -12.89
N ALA A 140 -22.06 -11.26 -13.66
CA ALA A 140 -22.33 -12.70 -13.52
C ALA A 140 -21.07 -13.58 -13.68
N THR A 141 -20.09 -13.14 -14.50
CA THR A 141 -18.82 -13.84 -14.67
C THR A 141 -17.98 -13.73 -13.41
N SER A 142 -17.83 -12.51 -12.87
CA SER A 142 -17.10 -12.24 -11.63
C SER A 142 -17.72 -12.98 -10.43
N GLU A 143 -19.05 -12.99 -10.33
CA GLU A 143 -19.76 -13.74 -9.30
C GLU A 143 -19.51 -15.25 -9.41
N GLY A 144 -19.50 -15.80 -10.63
CA GLY A 144 -19.17 -17.20 -10.89
C GLY A 144 -17.74 -17.56 -10.49
N LEU A 145 -16.77 -16.71 -10.82
CA LEU A 145 -15.35 -16.89 -10.41
C LEU A 145 -15.20 -16.88 -8.89
N LEU A 146 -15.85 -15.92 -8.20
CA LEU A 146 -15.84 -15.84 -6.75
C LEU A 146 -16.53 -17.05 -6.08
N ALA A 147 -17.64 -17.52 -6.64
CA ALA A 147 -18.33 -18.68 -6.13
C ALA A 147 -17.46 -19.96 -6.24
N SER A 148 -16.76 -20.13 -7.37
CA SER A 148 -15.82 -21.23 -7.58
C SER A 148 -14.65 -21.16 -6.60
N LEU A 149 -14.07 -19.97 -6.41
CA LEU A 149 -13.00 -19.74 -5.45
C LEU A 149 -13.44 -20.07 -4.01
N LYS A 150 -14.58 -19.55 -3.57
CA LYS A 150 -15.15 -19.84 -2.25
C LYS A 150 -15.40 -21.33 -2.03
N SER A 151 -15.97 -21.99 -3.03
CA SER A 151 -16.23 -23.44 -2.95
C SER A 151 -14.93 -24.23 -2.82
N THR A 152 -13.90 -23.87 -3.57
CA THR A 152 -12.59 -24.54 -3.54
C THR A 152 -11.88 -24.33 -2.20
N LEU A 153 -11.94 -23.13 -1.63
CA LEU A 153 -11.27 -22.80 -0.36
C LEU A 153 -12.06 -23.22 0.88
N ASN A 154 -13.27 -23.76 0.73
CA ASN A 154 -14.12 -24.12 1.88
C ASN A 154 -13.42 -25.15 2.78
N GLY A 155 -13.27 -24.84 4.06
CA GLY A 155 -12.57 -25.64 5.07
C GLY A 155 -11.05 -25.49 5.07
N ALA A 156 -10.47 -24.73 4.13
CA ALA A 156 -9.03 -24.53 4.05
C ALA A 156 -8.50 -23.57 5.15
N THR A 157 -7.24 -23.75 5.49
CA THR A 157 -6.48 -22.77 6.28
C THR A 157 -5.85 -21.75 5.33
N VAL A 158 -6.31 -20.49 5.41
CA VAL A 158 -5.85 -19.38 4.56
C VAL A 158 -4.97 -18.44 5.36
N GLY A 159 -3.73 -18.26 4.90
CA GLY A 159 -2.79 -17.29 5.46
C GLY A 159 -2.92 -15.92 4.79
N VAL A 160 -2.73 -14.88 5.58
CA VAL A 160 -2.64 -13.47 5.15
C VAL A 160 -1.66 -12.72 6.05
N GLN A 161 -1.03 -11.67 5.53
CA GLN A 161 -0.38 -10.72 6.43
C GLN A 161 -1.45 -9.90 7.16
N GLY A 162 -1.29 -9.70 8.46
CA GLY A 162 -2.22 -8.97 9.33
C GLY A 162 -2.34 -7.49 8.97
N ALA A 163 -3.41 -6.85 9.40
CA ALA A 163 -3.69 -5.42 9.18
C ALA A 163 -3.70 -4.98 7.70
N THR A 164 -3.87 -5.93 6.76
CA THR A 164 -3.85 -5.69 5.31
C THR A 164 -5.26 -5.71 4.70
N THR A 165 -5.32 -5.32 3.44
CA THR A 165 -6.51 -5.48 2.59
C THR A 165 -6.85 -6.96 2.35
N HIS A 166 -5.84 -7.82 2.30
CA HIS A 166 -5.96 -9.26 2.16
C HIS A 166 -6.69 -9.88 3.36
N GLU A 167 -6.28 -9.50 4.56
CA GLU A 167 -6.97 -9.93 5.79
C GLU A 167 -8.43 -9.47 5.81
N ASN A 168 -8.69 -8.21 5.40
CA ASN A 168 -10.04 -7.69 5.31
C ASN A 168 -10.90 -8.46 4.29
N PHE A 169 -10.34 -8.80 3.12
CA PHE A 169 -11.04 -9.60 2.12
C PHE A 169 -11.42 -10.99 2.68
N VAL A 170 -10.48 -11.69 3.31
CA VAL A 170 -10.75 -13.02 3.89
C VAL A 170 -11.86 -12.92 4.93
N LYS A 171 -11.79 -11.94 5.84
CA LYS A 171 -12.83 -11.72 6.87
C LYS A 171 -14.21 -11.41 6.27
N GLN A 172 -14.28 -10.53 5.28
CA GLN A 172 -15.55 -10.02 4.75
C GLN A 172 -16.18 -10.96 3.72
N VAL A 173 -15.35 -11.63 2.91
CA VAL A 173 -15.82 -12.39 1.75
C VAL A 173 -15.82 -13.87 1.99
N LEU A 174 -14.81 -14.44 2.65
CA LEU A 174 -14.76 -15.89 2.97
C LEU A 174 -15.36 -16.19 4.34
N GLY A 175 -15.16 -15.30 5.33
CA GLY A 175 -15.72 -15.45 6.68
C GLY A 175 -15.40 -16.81 7.29
N ASP A 176 -16.42 -17.44 7.88
CA ASP A 176 -16.30 -18.73 8.57
C ASP A 176 -16.12 -19.94 7.63
N SER A 177 -16.10 -19.74 6.30
CA SER A 177 -15.86 -20.82 5.35
C SER A 177 -14.40 -21.29 5.32
N VAL A 178 -13.48 -20.52 5.90
CA VAL A 178 -12.04 -20.81 6.00
C VAL A 178 -11.53 -20.62 7.42
N THR A 179 -10.41 -21.27 7.76
CA THR A 179 -9.65 -20.94 8.96
C THR A 179 -8.59 -19.90 8.58
N MET A 180 -8.77 -18.64 8.99
CA MET A 180 -7.78 -17.60 8.70
C MET A 180 -6.61 -17.66 9.68
N LYS A 181 -5.37 -17.58 9.16
CA LYS A 181 -4.13 -17.43 9.93
C LYS A 181 -3.44 -16.12 9.54
N SER A 182 -3.27 -15.23 10.51
CA SER A 182 -2.62 -13.93 10.33
C SER A 182 -1.13 -14.02 10.66
N TYR A 183 -0.29 -13.34 9.86
CA TYR A 183 1.16 -13.30 9.99
C TYR A 183 1.62 -11.86 10.15
N ASP A 184 2.73 -11.66 10.86
CA ASP A 184 3.32 -10.34 11.05
C ASP A 184 3.97 -9.82 9.76
N THR A 185 4.58 -10.74 8.96
CA THR A 185 5.26 -10.41 7.70
C THR A 185 4.82 -11.32 6.57
N GLN A 186 4.96 -10.83 5.32
CA GLN A 186 4.75 -11.61 4.11
C GLN A 186 5.70 -12.81 4.03
N GLU A 187 6.97 -12.64 4.43
CA GLU A 187 7.96 -13.73 4.42
C GLU A 187 7.52 -14.92 5.30
N ASN A 188 7.02 -14.67 6.51
CA ASN A 188 6.53 -15.73 7.39
C ASN A 188 5.33 -16.47 6.80
N LEU A 189 4.43 -15.74 6.12
CA LEU A 189 3.30 -16.31 5.38
C LEU A 189 3.78 -17.24 4.26
N GLU A 190 4.73 -16.78 3.45
CA GLU A 190 5.30 -17.51 2.31
C GLU A 190 6.02 -18.78 2.75
N LEU A 191 6.81 -18.70 3.81
CA LEU A 191 7.51 -19.86 4.38
C LEU A 191 6.52 -20.91 4.89
N ASP A 192 5.46 -20.52 5.60
CA ASP A 192 4.45 -21.47 6.08
C ASP A 192 3.64 -22.10 4.93
N LEU A 193 3.38 -21.34 3.86
CA LEU A 193 2.77 -21.91 2.64
C LEU A 193 3.70 -22.94 1.98
N SER A 194 5.00 -22.60 1.84
CA SER A 194 5.98 -23.46 1.14
C SER A 194 6.17 -24.84 1.79
N VAL A 195 5.96 -24.91 3.09
CA VAL A 195 6.06 -26.18 3.86
C VAL A 195 4.70 -26.81 4.18
N GLY A 196 3.61 -26.28 3.63
CA GLY A 196 2.25 -26.83 3.77
C GLY A 196 1.65 -26.72 5.17
N ARG A 197 2.06 -25.71 5.98
CA ARG A 197 1.41 -25.42 7.27
C ARG A 197 0.11 -24.63 7.13
N ILE A 198 -0.13 -24.06 5.97
CA ILE A 198 -1.38 -23.48 5.51
C ILE A 198 -1.70 -24.04 4.12
N ASP A 199 -2.98 -24.06 3.78
CA ASP A 199 -3.45 -24.63 2.51
C ASP A 199 -3.36 -23.64 1.36
N ALA A 200 -3.56 -22.35 1.65
CA ALA A 200 -3.50 -21.25 0.68
C ALA A 200 -3.01 -19.98 1.34
N ALA A 201 -2.41 -19.07 0.55
CA ALA A 201 -2.07 -17.71 0.94
C ALA A 201 -2.78 -16.71 0.02
N LEU A 202 -3.17 -15.54 0.54
CA LEU A 202 -3.63 -14.40 -0.25
C LEU A 202 -2.66 -13.25 -0.09
N SER A 203 -2.09 -12.79 -1.20
CA SER A 203 -1.14 -11.66 -1.27
C SER A 203 -1.20 -10.97 -2.63
N ASP A 204 -0.47 -9.87 -2.78
CA ASP A 204 -0.26 -9.26 -4.10
C ASP A 204 0.51 -10.21 -5.01
N GLN A 205 0.15 -10.24 -6.30
CA GLN A 205 0.75 -11.16 -7.26
C GLN A 205 2.27 -10.97 -7.37
N GLY A 206 2.77 -9.75 -7.50
CA GLY A 206 4.18 -9.50 -7.70
C GLY A 206 5.05 -9.93 -6.52
N SER A 207 4.54 -9.76 -5.28
CA SER A 207 5.25 -10.25 -4.11
C SER A 207 5.36 -11.77 -4.12
N MET A 208 4.27 -12.46 -4.40
CA MET A 208 4.27 -13.92 -4.50
C MET A 208 5.06 -14.42 -5.73
N GLU A 209 4.99 -13.73 -6.88
CA GLU A 209 5.82 -14.03 -8.07
C GLU A 209 7.31 -13.96 -7.71
N LYS A 210 7.71 -12.94 -6.94
CA LYS A 210 9.09 -12.81 -6.47
C LYS A 210 9.52 -13.97 -5.57
N PHE A 211 8.66 -14.40 -4.66
CA PHE A 211 8.93 -15.57 -3.82
C PHE A 211 9.00 -16.87 -4.65
N MET A 212 8.15 -17.04 -5.67
CA MET A 212 8.16 -18.22 -6.57
C MET A 212 9.46 -18.37 -7.36
N GLU A 213 10.27 -17.30 -7.52
CA GLU A 213 11.61 -17.38 -8.11
C GLU A 213 12.64 -18.07 -7.20
N SER A 214 12.36 -18.15 -5.91
CA SER A 214 13.25 -18.76 -4.91
C SER A 214 13.12 -20.29 -4.88
N ASP A 215 14.12 -20.96 -4.31
CA ASP A 215 14.08 -22.41 -4.09
C ASP A 215 12.89 -22.84 -3.22
N ASN A 216 12.47 -22.02 -2.27
CA ASN A 216 11.34 -22.31 -1.39
C ASN A 216 9.98 -22.09 -2.08
N GLY A 217 9.91 -21.18 -3.06
CA GLY A 217 8.66 -20.80 -3.73
C GLY A 217 8.38 -21.54 -5.04
N LYS A 218 9.34 -22.26 -5.62
CA LYS A 218 9.25 -22.91 -6.97
C LYS A 218 8.08 -23.88 -7.14
N ASP A 219 7.56 -24.42 -6.04
CA ASP A 219 6.44 -25.37 -6.05
C ASP A 219 5.09 -24.72 -5.68
N ILE A 220 5.04 -23.38 -5.70
CA ILE A 220 3.81 -22.61 -5.50
C ILE A 220 3.20 -22.24 -6.85
N VAL A 221 1.87 -22.15 -6.91
CA VAL A 221 1.10 -21.69 -8.07
C VAL A 221 -0.06 -20.84 -7.61
N PHE A 222 -0.47 -19.90 -8.46
CA PHE A 222 -1.73 -19.18 -8.25
C PHE A 222 -2.95 -20.02 -8.56
N ILE A 223 -4.05 -19.70 -7.87
CA ILE A 223 -5.38 -20.25 -8.14
C ILE A 223 -6.44 -19.14 -8.15
N GLY A 224 -7.57 -19.42 -8.81
CA GLY A 224 -8.69 -18.49 -8.91
C GLY A 224 -8.37 -17.24 -9.75
N PRO A 225 -9.19 -16.20 -9.65
CA PRO A 225 -8.97 -14.95 -10.39
C PRO A 225 -7.97 -14.02 -9.69
N GLY A 226 -7.39 -13.08 -10.45
CA GLY A 226 -6.80 -11.88 -9.88
C GLY A 226 -7.89 -10.99 -9.30
N LEU A 227 -7.71 -10.49 -8.08
CA LEU A 227 -8.68 -9.72 -7.30
C LEU A 227 -8.23 -8.27 -7.17
N GLY A 228 -9.15 -7.31 -7.32
CA GLY A 228 -8.88 -5.89 -7.13
C GLY A 228 -10.15 -5.10 -6.84
N GLY A 229 -10.02 -3.82 -6.52
CA GLY A 229 -11.13 -2.95 -6.11
C GLY A 229 -11.76 -3.35 -4.77
N GLY A 230 -12.85 -2.73 -4.37
CA GLY A 230 -13.56 -3.02 -3.12
C GLY A 230 -12.64 -3.01 -1.89
N PRO A 231 -12.52 -4.15 -1.17
CA PRO A 231 -11.64 -4.24 0.00
C PRO A 231 -10.16 -3.96 -0.29
N PHE A 232 -9.69 -4.20 -1.52
CA PHE A 232 -8.29 -4.00 -1.91
C PHE A 232 -7.93 -2.53 -2.14
N GLY A 233 -8.94 -1.64 -2.30
CA GLY A 233 -8.74 -0.20 -2.48
C GLY A 233 -8.52 0.20 -3.94
N GLU A 234 -8.03 1.45 -4.12
CA GLU A 234 -7.94 2.14 -5.42
C GLU A 234 -6.47 2.21 -5.92
N GLY A 235 -5.65 1.23 -5.59
CA GLY A 235 -4.21 1.22 -5.86
C GLY A 235 -3.40 1.65 -4.64
N VAL A 236 -2.09 1.83 -4.84
CA VAL A 236 -1.10 2.12 -3.81
C VAL A 236 -0.73 3.60 -3.86
N GLY A 237 -0.62 4.25 -2.71
CA GLY A 237 -0.32 5.68 -2.59
C GLY A 237 0.54 6.02 -1.39
N VAL A 238 1.13 7.22 -1.40
CA VAL A 238 1.90 7.76 -0.27
C VAL A 238 0.94 8.13 0.86
N GLY A 239 1.12 7.53 2.03
CA GLY A 239 0.36 7.85 3.23
C GLY A 239 0.91 9.08 3.96
N LEU A 240 0.05 10.04 4.35
CA LEU A 240 0.46 11.29 5.01
C LEU A 240 -0.48 11.65 6.16
N ARG A 241 0.01 12.40 7.14
CA ARG A 241 -0.87 12.95 8.18
C ARG A 241 -1.91 13.90 7.57
N LYS A 242 -3.11 13.93 8.12
CA LYS A 242 -4.22 14.77 7.66
C LYS A 242 -3.88 16.26 7.53
N ARG A 243 -3.00 16.76 8.40
CA ARG A 243 -2.59 18.17 8.45
C ARG A 243 -1.54 18.57 7.40
N ASP A 244 -0.77 17.61 6.88
CA ASP A 244 0.41 17.86 6.03
C ASP A 244 -0.01 17.97 4.55
N THR A 245 -0.95 18.88 4.26
CA THR A 245 -1.56 19.05 2.94
C THR A 245 -0.63 19.69 1.91
N ASP A 246 0.38 20.39 2.35
CA ASP A 246 1.46 20.97 1.53
C ASP A 246 2.41 19.87 1.07
N LEU A 247 2.84 18.95 1.96
CA LEU A 247 3.64 17.79 1.60
C LEU A 247 2.87 16.86 0.64
N LEU A 248 1.56 16.67 0.86
CA LEU A 248 0.69 15.92 -0.05
C LEU A 248 0.73 16.49 -1.49
N LYS A 249 0.68 17.81 -1.63
CA LYS A 249 0.76 18.46 -2.95
C LYS A 249 2.14 18.26 -3.59
N MET A 250 3.21 18.29 -2.81
CA MET A 250 4.56 18.04 -3.30
C MET A 250 4.68 16.61 -3.86
N PHE A 251 4.22 15.60 -3.11
CA PHE A 251 4.21 14.21 -3.60
C PHE A 251 3.36 14.05 -4.86
N ASN A 252 2.15 14.62 -4.90
CA ASN A 252 1.31 14.53 -6.09
C ASN A 252 1.99 15.13 -7.33
N SER A 253 2.62 16.31 -7.18
CA SER A 253 3.36 16.93 -8.29
C SER A 253 4.56 16.10 -8.73
N ALA A 254 5.28 15.48 -7.80
CA ALA A 254 6.42 14.62 -8.11
C ALA A 254 5.99 13.33 -8.82
N ILE A 255 4.89 12.70 -8.35
CA ILE A 255 4.30 11.51 -8.98
C ILE A 255 3.81 11.84 -10.41
N ASP A 256 3.14 12.99 -10.61
CA ASP A 256 2.71 13.43 -11.95
C ASP A 256 3.91 13.62 -12.89
N ALA A 257 4.99 14.20 -12.42
CA ALA A 257 6.20 14.39 -13.20
C ALA A 257 6.87 13.05 -13.55
N ALA A 258 6.99 12.11 -12.58
CA ALA A 258 7.55 10.77 -12.80
C ALA A 258 6.69 9.93 -13.75
N ARG A 259 5.36 10.11 -13.71
CA ARG A 259 4.44 9.48 -14.65
C ARG A 259 4.60 10.07 -16.05
N ALA A 260 4.70 11.38 -16.16
CA ALA A 260 4.76 12.08 -17.45
C ALA A 260 6.06 11.79 -18.24
N ASP A 261 7.18 11.60 -17.56
CA ASP A 261 8.46 11.28 -18.19
C ASP A 261 8.78 9.77 -18.29
N GLY A 262 7.89 8.91 -17.76
CA GLY A 262 8.02 7.45 -17.82
C GLY A 262 8.87 6.82 -16.72
N THR A 263 9.54 7.59 -15.87
CA THR A 263 10.41 7.07 -14.80
C THR A 263 9.64 6.19 -13.81
N LEU A 264 8.36 6.52 -13.55
CA LEU A 264 7.48 5.70 -12.68
C LEU A 264 7.33 4.28 -13.22
N ALA A 265 7.06 4.13 -14.52
CA ALA A 265 6.97 2.83 -15.19
C ALA A 265 8.31 2.08 -15.21
N GLU A 266 9.43 2.81 -15.38
CA GLU A 266 10.78 2.22 -15.35
C GLU A 266 11.09 1.59 -13.98
N HIS A 267 10.80 2.28 -12.87
CA HIS A 267 11.02 1.73 -11.52
C HIS A 267 10.24 0.43 -11.32
N PHE A 268 8.96 0.39 -11.67
CA PHE A 268 8.17 -0.82 -11.50
C PHE A 268 8.57 -1.93 -12.47
N THR A 269 8.85 -1.62 -13.74
CA THR A 269 9.32 -2.62 -14.70
C THR A 269 10.65 -3.26 -14.28
N LYS A 270 11.57 -2.48 -13.71
CA LYS A 270 12.86 -2.99 -13.18
C LYS A 270 12.66 -4.08 -12.12
N TRP A 271 11.74 -3.88 -11.21
CA TRP A 271 11.59 -4.75 -10.03
C TRP A 271 10.54 -5.84 -10.20
N PHE A 272 9.47 -5.58 -10.95
CA PHE A 272 8.35 -6.50 -11.17
C PHE A 272 8.42 -7.21 -12.53
N GLY A 273 9.36 -6.84 -13.41
CA GLY A 273 9.41 -7.37 -14.78
C GLY A 273 8.23 -6.91 -15.67
N LYS A 274 7.34 -6.10 -15.13
CA LYS A 274 6.14 -5.56 -15.81
C LYS A 274 5.83 -4.17 -15.26
N ASP A 275 5.19 -3.33 -16.08
CA ASP A 275 4.68 -2.03 -15.64
C ASP A 275 3.37 -2.22 -14.87
N ILE A 276 3.36 -1.80 -13.60
CA ILE A 276 2.20 -1.76 -12.71
C ILE A 276 1.85 -0.33 -12.30
N SER A 277 2.47 0.67 -12.93
CA SER A 277 2.21 2.09 -12.64
C SER A 277 0.78 2.50 -13.02
N MET A 278 0.28 3.56 -12.35
CA MET A 278 -1.05 4.14 -12.58
C MET A 278 -0.95 5.51 -13.22
#